data_5480ab4c7010bf2cade9df6c49e7e023
#
_entry.id   5480ab4c7010bf2cade9df6c49e7e023
#
_cell.length_a   1.000
_cell.length_b   1.000
_cell.length_c   1.000
_cell.angle_alpha   90.00
_cell.angle_beta   90.00
_cell.angle_gamma   90.00
#
_symmetry.space_group_name_H-M   'P 1'
#
loop_
_entity.id
_entity.type
_entity.pdbx_description
1 polymer ?
#
loop_
_entity_poly.entity_id
_entity_poly.type
_entity_poly.pdbx_seq_one_letter_code
_entity_poly.pdbx_strand_id
1 'polypeptide(L)'
;MTAKSVLPLLLLAGLFSGAAAAHGHHHDKPQTEAQRKAAEGIFADKDVKDRQLSDWDGVWQSVEPYLASGELDPVMQAKAAKNGDKTAEEYRAYYTKGYKTDVDMIGIENNIIEFHRGDKVDQCEYQYAGYRILNYTSGKKEARYLFECKDKNSHAPKYIQFSDHIIAPEKAGHFHLYMGNESQEALLTQLDNWPTYYPYTMSGKDIVHEMLHH
;
A
#
# COMPACT_ATOMS: atom_id res chain seq x y z
N MET A 1 -38.28 -57.97 18.18
CA MET A 1 -37.65 -57.34 19.33
C MET A 1 -36.26 -56.92 18.94
N THR A 2 -36.12 -55.67 18.52
CA THR A 2 -34.87 -55.09 18.00
C THR A 2 -34.23 -54.23 19.05
N ALA A 3 -33.07 -54.64 19.53
CA ALA A 3 -32.28 -53.89 20.49
C ALA A 3 -31.56 -52.73 19.77
N LYS A 4 -31.84 -51.49 20.20
CA LYS A 4 -31.12 -50.29 19.77
C LYS A 4 -29.83 -50.15 20.59
N SER A 5 -28.69 -50.26 19.90
CA SER A 5 -27.38 -50.01 20.48
C SER A 5 -27.14 -48.51 20.52
N VAL A 6 -26.93 -47.97 21.72
CA VAL A 6 -26.59 -46.55 21.94
C VAL A 6 -25.06 -46.46 22.06
N LEU A 7 -24.43 -45.77 21.14
CA LEU A 7 -22.99 -45.50 21.12
C LEU A 7 -22.73 -44.22 21.95
N PRO A 8 -21.81 -44.18 22.90
CA PRO A 8 -21.51 -42.96 23.65
C PRO A 8 -20.60 -42.05 22.82
N LEU A 9 -21.02 -40.78 22.73
CA LEU A 9 -20.28 -39.69 22.13
C LEU A 9 -19.12 -39.29 23.03
N LEU A 10 -17.89 -39.60 22.62
CA LEU A 10 -16.68 -39.11 23.30
C LEU A 10 -16.48 -37.63 22.96
N LEU A 11 -16.68 -36.75 23.94
CA LEU A 11 -16.24 -35.36 23.88
C LEU A 11 -14.69 -35.31 23.96
N LEU A 12 -14.02 -35.04 22.85
CA LEU A 12 -12.62 -34.61 22.87
C LEU A 12 -12.59 -33.14 23.28
N ALA A 13 -12.18 -32.89 24.52
CA ALA A 13 -11.80 -31.55 24.97
C ALA A 13 -10.45 -31.18 24.32
N GLY A 14 -10.49 -30.43 23.22
CA GLY A 14 -9.31 -29.82 22.59
C GLY A 14 -8.77 -28.74 23.50
N LEU A 15 -7.57 -28.95 24.03
CA LEU A 15 -6.76 -27.92 24.69
C LEU A 15 -6.31 -26.90 23.63
N PHE A 16 -6.98 -25.77 23.58
CA PHE A 16 -6.45 -24.59 22.88
C PHE A 16 -5.27 -24.06 23.69
N SER A 17 -4.08 -24.49 23.33
CA SER A 17 -2.86 -23.78 23.73
C SER A 17 -2.88 -22.40 23.07
N GLY A 18 -3.17 -21.37 23.86
CA GLY A 18 -3.05 -19.98 23.44
C GLY A 18 -1.59 -19.70 23.08
N ALA A 19 -1.31 -19.62 21.79
CA ALA A 19 -0.10 -18.98 21.32
C ALA A 19 -0.21 -17.50 21.65
N ALA A 20 0.51 -17.05 22.68
CA ALA A 20 0.72 -15.64 22.94
C ALA A 20 1.37 -15.05 21.66
N ALA A 21 0.63 -14.23 20.92
CA ALA A 21 1.19 -13.43 19.87
C ALA A 21 2.21 -12.49 20.52
N ALA A 22 3.48 -12.82 20.37
CA ALA A 22 4.56 -11.89 20.67
C ALA A 22 4.35 -10.70 19.74
N HIS A 23 3.99 -9.55 20.29
CA HIS A 23 4.11 -8.28 19.60
C HIS A 23 5.62 -8.07 19.36
N GLY A 24 6.07 -8.50 18.19
CA GLY A 24 7.39 -8.16 17.72
C GLY A 24 7.41 -6.66 17.51
N HIS A 25 8.04 -5.93 18.40
CA HIS A 25 8.52 -4.59 18.10
C HIS A 25 9.50 -4.79 16.95
N HIS A 26 9.08 -4.49 15.71
CA HIS A 26 10.01 -4.24 14.65
C HIS A 26 10.86 -3.06 15.11
N HIS A 27 12.09 -3.36 15.53
CA HIS A 27 13.13 -2.34 15.62
C HIS A 27 13.44 -1.96 14.18
N ASP A 28 12.73 -0.95 13.67
CA ASP A 28 13.07 -0.32 12.41
C ASP A 28 14.51 0.16 12.54
N LYS A 29 15.38 -0.39 11.71
CA LYS A 29 16.76 0.09 11.65
C LYS A 29 16.68 1.56 11.26
N PRO A 30 17.40 2.47 11.96
CA PRO A 30 17.36 3.87 11.61
C PRO A 30 17.74 4.04 10.14
N GLN A 31 16.92 4.78 9.39
CA GLN A 31 17.17 5.07 7.99
C GLN A 31 18.53 5.74 7.82
N THR A 32 19.27 5.31 6.81
CA THR A 32 20.50 5.98 6.39
C THR A 32 20.18 7.36 5.79
N GLU A 33 21.17 8.25 5.74
CA GLU A 33 21.01 9.55 5.09
C GLU A 33 20.62 9.39 3.60
N ALA A 34 21.16 8.39 2.91
CA ALA A 34 20.82 8.10 1.52
C ALA A 34 19.34 7.68 1.37
N GLN A 35 18.82 6.86 2.28
CA GLN A 35 17.42 6.46 2.30
C GLN A 35 16.49 7.65 2.56
N ARG A 36 16.83 8.53 3.50
CA ARG A 36 16.07 9.77 3.75
C ARG A 36 16.04 10.68 2.54
N LYS A 37 17.18 10.90 1.88
CA LYS A 37 17.25 11.69 0.64
C LYS A 37 16.44 11.05 -0.48
N ALA A 38 16.50 9.73 -0.62
CA ALA A 38 15.69 9.01 -1.61
C ALA A 38 14.19 9.19 -1.35
N ALA A 39 13.76 9.13 -0.09
CA ALA A 39 12.37 9.38 0.31
C ALA A 39 11.90 10.81 -0.04
N GLU A 40 12.82 11.78 -0.05
CA GLU A 40 12.56 13.16 -0.50
C GLU A 40 12.63 13.34 -2.01
N GLY A 41 12.89 12.26 -2.77
CA GLY A 41 13.06 12.30 -4.24
C GLY A 41 14.45 12.76 -4.68
N ILE A 42 15.47 12.64 -3.83
CA ILE A 42 16.87 13.05 -4.12
C ILE A 42 17.74 11.80 -4.14
N PHE A 43 18.01 11.29 -5.35
CA PHE A 43 18.84 10.11 -5.56
C PHE A 43 19.49 10.10 -6.94
N ALA A 44 20.57 9.35 -7.11
CA ALA A 44 21.16 9.12 -8.44
C ALA A 44 20.44 7.93 -9.12
N ASP A 45 20.24 8.00 -10.44
CA ASP A 45 19.52 6.97 -11.20
C ASP A 45 20.17 5.58 -11.05
N LYS A 46 21.51 5.52 -10.95
CA LYS A 46 22.27 4.29 -10.75
C LYS A 46 22.00 3.58 -9.41
N ASP A 47 21.43 4.30 -8.44
CA ASP A 47 21.13 3.78 -7.11
C ASP A 47 19.78 3.06 -7.07
N VAL A 48 18.92 3.29 -8.08
CA VAL A 48 17.65 2.57 -8.23
C VAL A 48 17.93 1.13 -8.64
N LYS A 49 17.32 0.19 -7.93
CA LYS A 49 17.47 -1.26 -8.16
C LYS A 49 16.12 -1.89 -8.45
N ASP A 50 16.14 -3.00 -9.21
CA ASP A 50 14.96 -3.84 -9.40
C ASP A 50 14.42 -4.33 -8.05
N ARG A 51 13.10 -4.44 -7.96
CA ARG A 51 12.40 -4.93 -6.76
C ARG A 51 11.46 -6.08 -7.14
N GLN A 52 11.10 -6.87 -6.17
CA GLN A 52 10.16 -7.98 -6.32
C GLN A 52 8.83 -7.61 -5.69
N LEU A 53 7.73 -8.17 -6.20
CA LEU A 53 6.40 -7.91 -5.65
C LEU A 53 6.29 -8.28 -4.16
N SER A 54 7.09 -9.24 -3.70
CA SER A 54 7.19 -9.61 -2.29
C SER A 54 7.63 -8.48 -1.35
N ASP A 55 8.21 -7.39 -1.85
CA ASP A 55 8.50 -6.21 -1.03
C ASP A 55 7.22 -5.52 -0.52
N TRP A 56 6.09 -5.77 -1.20
CA TRP A 56 4.76 -5.27 -0.85
C TRP A 56 3.82 -6.36 -0.32
N ASP A 57 4.31 -7.59 -0.03
CA ASP A 57 3.47 -8.64 0.56
C ASP A 57 2.78 -8.18 1.84
N GLY A 58 1.51 -8.49 1.95
CA GLY A 58 0.68 -8.15 3.10
C GLY A 58 -0.75 -7.82 2.75
N VAL A 59 -1.48 -7.35 3.75
CA VAL A 59 -2.85 -6.84 3.61
C VAL A 59 -2.83 -5.34 3.89
N TRP A 60 -3.42 -4.57 2.98
CA TRP A 60 -3.31 -3.13 2.93
C TRP A 60 -4.69 -2.49 2.84
N GLN A 61 -4.85 -1.34 3.46
CA GLN A 61 -6.09 -0.55 3.45
C GLN A 61 -5.87 0.82 2.81
N SER A 62 -6.88 1.29 2.09
CA SER A 62 -6.89 2.65 1.54
C SER A 62 -6.94 3.70 2.65
N VAL A 63 -6.23 4.81 2.47
CA VAL A 63 -6.30 5.97 3.38
C VAL A 63 -7.43 6.93 3.05
N GLU A 64 -8.10 6.75 1.93
CA GLU A 64 -9.18 7.63 1.47
C GLU A 64 -10.30 7.77 2.50
N PRO A 65 -10.80 6.69 3.17
CA PRO A 65 -11.83 6.82 4.21
C PRO A 65 -11.40 7.66 5.41
N TYR A 66 -10.14 7.62 5.81
CA TYR A 66 -9.61 8.42 6.93
C TYR A 66 -9.53 9.91 6.58
N LEU A 67 -9.24 10.23 5.32
CA LEU A 67 -9.32 11.61 4.84
C LEU A 67 -10.77 12.09 4.79
N ALA A 68 -11.68 11.27 4.27
CA ALA A 68 -13.11 11.59 4.16
C ALA A 68 -13.76 11.82 5.53
N SER A 69 -13.40 11.02 6.55
CA SER A 69 -13.91 11.14 7.92
C SER A 69 -13.36 12.35 8.68
N GLY A 70 -12.25 12.95 8.21
CA GLY A 70 -11.55 14.04 8.90
C GLY A 70 -10.46 13.57 9.86
N GLU A 71 -10.21 12.27 9.99
CA GLU A 71 -9.13 11.76 10.84
C GLU A 71 -7.74 12.24 10.42
N LEU A 72 -7.54 12.53 9.12
CA LEU A 72 -6.29 13.09 8.60
C LEU A 72 -6.19 14.62 8.69
N ASP A 73 -7.16 15.32 9.26
CA ASP A 73 -7.12 16.79 9.37
C ASP A 73 -5.86 17.31 10.11
N PRO A 74 -5.35 16.66 11.18
CA PRO A 74 -4.09 17.07 11.81
C PRO A 74 -2.90 17.03 10.84
N VAL A 75 -2.87 16.09 9.91
CA VAL A 75 -1.83 16.00 8.88
C VAL A 75 -1.94 17.17 7.89
N MET A 76 -3.15 17.53 7.47
CA MET A 76 -3.37 18.67 6.56
C MET A 76 -2.97 19.98 7.23
N GLN A 77 -3.30 20.16 8.52
CA GLN A 77 -2.89 21.31 9.31
C GLN A 77 -1.36 21.43 9.46
N ALA A 78 -0.70 20.30 9.73
CA ALA A 78 0.76 20.27 9.84
C ALA A 78 1.45 20.61 8.51
N LYS A 79 0.95 20.10 7.39
CA LYS A 79 1.47 20.42 6.04
C LYS A 79 1.29 21.91 5.71
N ALA A 80 0.14 22.49 6.02
CA ALA A 80 -0.13 23.91 5.84
C ALA A 80 0.84 24.77 6.66
N ALA A 81 1.05 24.41 7.93
CA ALA A 81 1.98 25.12 8.81
C ALA A 81 3.45 25.01 8.37
N LYS A 82 3.86 23.80 7.90
CA LYS A 82 5.24 23.52 7.48
C LYS A 82 5.60 24.21 6.15
N ASN A 83 4.72 24.12 5.16
CA ASN A 83 5.04 24.53 3.79
C ASN A 83 4.62 25.99 3.50
N GLY A 84 3.54 26.48 4.10
CA GLY A 84 3.05 27.86 3.93
C GLY A 84 2.53 28.21 2.53
N ASP A 85 2.34 27.21 1.66
CA ASP A 85 1.91 27.38 0.26
C ASP A 85 0.41 27.18 0.05
N LYS A 86 -0.25 26.47 0.96
CA LYS A 86 -1.68 26.14 0.95
C LYS A 86 -2.25 26.17 2.37
N THR A 87 -3.56 26.43 2.45
CA THR A 87 -4.32 26.23 3.70
C THR A 87 -4.54 24.73 3.95
N ALA A 88 -4.93 24.37 5.18
CA ALA A 88 -5.27 22.98 5.50
C ALA A 88 -6.46 22.47 4.64
N GLU A 89 -7.43 23.32 4.32
CA GLU A 89 -8.57 22.99 3.47
C GLU A 89 -8.13 22.74 2.02
N GLU A 90 -7.24 23.56 1.49
CA GLU A 90 -6.65 23.37 0.15
C GLU A 90 -5.83 22.08 0.09
N TYR A 91 -5.07 21.75 1.15
CA TYR A 91 -4.39 20.45 1.26
C TYR A 91 -5.39 19.31 1.28
N ARG A 92 -6.47 19.41 2.06
CA ARG A 92 -7.53 18.41 2.08
C ARG A 92 -8.14 18.18 0.69
N ALA A 93 -8.45 19.24 -0.04
CA ALA A 93 -8.98 19.14 -1.42
C ALA A 93 -7.97 18.47 -2.36
N TYR A 94 -6.70 18.80 -2.26
CA TYR A 94 -5.62 18.21 -3.04
C TYR A 94 -5.47 16.70 -2.77
N TYR A 95 -5.46 16.29 -1.49
CA TYR A 95 -5.35 14.89 -1.10
C TYR A 95 -6.64 14.10 -1.37
N THR A 96 -7.80 14.73 -1.33
CA THR A 96 -9.07 14.10 -1.74
C THR A 96 -9.02 13.63 -3.19
N LYS A 97 -8.45 14.44 -4.08
CA LYS A 97 -8.21 14.04 -5.46
C LYS A 97 -7.13 12.96 -5.55
N GLY A 98 -6.03 13.14 -4.81
CA GLY A 98 -4.88 12.23 -4.84
C GLY A 98 -5.20 10.83 -4.35
N TYR A 99 -5.92 10.69 -3.24
CA TYR A 99 -6.22 9.40 -2.59
C TYR A 99 -7.45 8.69 -3.14
N LYS A 100 -8.23 9.36 -4.01
CA LYS A 100 -9.48 8.81 -4.52
C LYS A 100 -9.29 7.45 -5.16
N THR A 101 -10.05 6.44 -4.68
CA THR A 101 -10.04 5.08 -5.19
C THR A 101 -11.37 4.38 -4.87
N ASP A 102 -11.71 3.35 -5.65
CA ASP A 102 -12.79 2.42 -5.35
C ASP A 102 -12.26 1.09 -4.77
N VAL A 103 -10.93 0.96 -4.62
CA VAL A 103 -10.29 -0.23 -4.04
C VAL A 103 -10.05 0.01 -2.55
N ASP A 104 -10.85 -0.61 -1.71
CA ASP A 104 -10.82 -0.43 -0.25
C ASP A 104 -9.64 -1.11 0.41
N MET A 105 -9.30 -2.31 -0.11
CA MET A 105 -8.26 -3.18 0.46
C MET A 105 -7.51 -3.90 -0.66
N ILE A 106 -6.24 -4.17 -0.40
CA ILE A 106 -5.37 -4.94 -1.30
C ILE A 106 -4.70 -6.05 -0.49
N GLY A 107 -4.76 -7.28 -1.01
CA GLY A 107 -3.99 -8.42 -0.53
C GLY A 107 -2.88 -8.75 -1.51
N ILE A 108 -1.65 -8.92 -1.04
CA ILE A 108 -0.49 -9.28 -1.87
C ILE A 108 0.23 -10.47 -1.25
N GLU A 109 0.29 -11.56 -1.99
CA GLU A 109 1.01 -12.77 -1.60
C GLU A 109 1.35 -13.62 -2.83
N ASN A 110 2.54 -14.22 -2.86
CA ASN A 110 2.96 -15.17 -3.89
C ASN A 110 2.79 -14.65 -5.35
N ASN A 111 3.10 -13.38 -5.59
CA ASN A 111 2.90 -12.66 -6.85
C ASN A 111 1.43 -12.49 -7.29
N ILE A 112 0.47 -12.81 -6.43
CA ILE A 112 -0.94 -12.55 -6.66
C ILE A 112 -1.33 -11.28 -5.92
N ILE A 113 -2.11 -10.43 -6.60
CA ILE A 113 -2.73 -9.26 -5.97
C ILE A 113 -4.23 -9.42 -6.04
N GLU A 114 -4.88 -9.27 -4.90
CA GLU A 114 -6.33 -9.17 -4.75
C GLU A 114 -6.72 -7.69 -4.56
N PHE A 115 -7.71 -7.26 -5.32
CA PHE A 115 -8.29 -5.91 -5.26
C PHE A 115 -9.71 -6.03 -4.74
N HIS A 116 -9.98 -5.49 -3.57
CA HIS A 116 -11.29 -5.52 -2.93
C HIS A 116 -12.02 -4.19 -3.14
N ARG A 117 -13.25 -4.26 -3.67
CA ARG A 117 -14.19 -3.16 -3.87
C ARG A 117 -15.50 -3.53 -3.20
N GLY A 118 -15.62 -3.24 -1.92
CA GLY A 118 -16.70 -3.79 -1.10
C GLY A 118 -16.68 -5.32 -1.12
N ASP A 119 -17.79 -5.93 -1.53
CA ASP A 119 -17.91 -7.41 -1.61
C ASP A 119 -17.30 -8.02 -2.88
N LYS A 120 -16.86 -7.18 -3.84
CA LYS A 120 -16.26 -7.66 -5.08
C LYS A 120 -14.75 -7.78 -4.93
N VAL A 121 -14.21 -8.94 -5.32
CA VAL A 121 -12.77 -9.20 -5.35
C VAL A 121 -12.35 -9.60 -6.76
N ASP A 122 -11.42 -8.84 -7.31
CA ASP A 122 -10.72 -9.18 -8.56
C ASP A 122 -9.26 -9.50 -8.22
N GLN A 123 -8.69 -10.53 -8.86
CA GLN A 123 -7.31 -10.93 -8.60
C GLN A 123 -6.56 -11.26 -9.87
N CYS A 124 -5.25 -11.12 -9.83
CA CYS A 124 -4.35 -11.57 -10.88
C CYS A 124 -2.97 -11.93 -10.34
N GLU A 125 -2.30 -12.86 -11.00
CA GLU A 125 -0.86 -13.05 -10.83
C GLU A 125 -0.12 -12.03 -11.68
N TYR A 126 0.77 -11.25 -11.05
CA TYR A 126 1.52 -10.20 -11.71
C TYR A 126 2.98 -10.58 -11.94
N GLN A 127 3.52 -10.13 -13.07
CA GLN A 127 4.94 -10.23 -13.36
C GLN A 127 5.59 -8.85 -13.40
N TYR A 128 6.83 -8.79 -12.92
CA TYR A 128 7.63 -7.57 -12.94
C TYR A 128 7.96 -7.14 -14.38
N ALA A 129 7.80 -5.85 -14.67
CA ALA A 129 8.06 -5.24 -15.97
C ALA A 129 9.14 -4.13 -15.92
N GLY A 130 9.95 -4.12 -14.87
CA GLY A 130 11.00 -3.13 -14.69
C GLY A 130 10.54 -1.91 -13.89
N TYR A 131 11.38 -0.88 -13.86
CA TYR A 131 11.06 0.39 -13.23
C TYR A 131 11.22 1.56 -14.19
N ARG A 132 10.65 2.71 -13.81
CA ARG A 132 10.87 4.01 -14.47
C ARG A 132 11.20 5.05 -13.43
N ILE A 133 12.06 5.98 -13.80
CA ILE A 133 12.39 7.15 -12.98
C ILE A 133 11.68 8.34 -13.59
N LEU A 134 10.78 8.95 -12.83
CA LEU A 134 10.13 10.21 -13.19
C LEU A 134 10.94 11.38 -12.65
N ASN A 135 11.16 12.38 -13.51
CA ASN A 135 11.85 13.61 -13.15
C ASN A 135 10.83 14.74 -13.11
N TYR A 136 10.65 15.35 -11.96
CA TYR A 136 9.72 16.47 -11.79
C TYR A 136 10.42 17.82 -12.04
N THR A 137 9.64 18.82 -12.42
CA THR A 137 10.15 20.19 -12.62
C THR A 137 10.75 20.82 -11.36
N SER A 138 10.36 20.31 -10.19
CA SER A 138 10.95 20.67 -8.89
C SER A 138 12.40 20.18 -8.69
N GLY A 139 12.91 19.35 -9.61
CA GLY A 139 14.20 18.65 -9.47
C GLY A 139 14.13 17.36 -8.64
N LYS A 140 12.96 17.04 -8.08
CA LYS A 140 12.73 15.78 -7.37
C LYS A 140 12.48 14.66 -8.37
N LYS A 141 12.71 13.41 -7.91
CA LYS A 141 12.50 12.18 -8.68
C LYS A 141 11.60 11.22 -7.95
N GLU A 142 10.96 10.34 -8.71
CA GLU A 142 10.18 9.21 -8.21
C GLU A 142 10.58 7.95 -8.98
N ALA A 143 10.77 6.84 -8.27
CA ALA A 143 10.89 5.53 -8.89
C ALA A 143 9.53 4.83 -8.86
N ARG A 144 9.03 4.40 -10.02
CA ARG A 144 7.84 3.57 -10.16
C ARG A 144 8.21 2.18 -10.63
N TYR A 145 7.73 1.17 -9.91
CA TYR A 145 7.96 -0.25 -10.18
C TYR A 145 6.74 -0.82 -10.88
N LEU A 146 6.95 -1.35 -12.08
CA LEU A 146 5.92 -1.73 -13.04
C LEU A 146 5.64 -3.22 -12.97
N PHE A 147 4.35 -3.59 -12.94
CA PHE A 147 3.91 -4.98 -13.00
C PHE A 147 2.76 -5.13 -13.97
N GLU A 148 2.65 -6.31 -14.57
CA GLU A 148 1.63 -6.65 -15.56
C GLU A 148 0.89 -7.92 -15.16
N CYS A 149 -0.45 -7.88 -15.27
CA CYS A 149 -1.30 -9.04 -15.05
C CYS A 149 -1.04 -10.08 -16.14
N LYS A 150 -0.76 -11.33 -15.74
CA LYS A 150 -0.48 -12.45 -16.66
C LYS A 150 -1.74 -13.00 -17.31
N ASP A 151 -2.90 -12.85 -16.66
CA ASP A 151 -4.18 -13.34 -17.16
C ASP A 151 -4.94 -12.23 -17.89
N LYS A 152 -5.03 -12.37 -19.21
CA LYS A 152 -5.77 -11.43 -20.08
C LYS A 152 -7.28 -11.43 -19.83
N ASN A 153 -7.82 -12.46 -19.19
CA ASN A 153 -9.26 -12.61 -18.90
C ASN A 153 -9.60 -12.13 -17.48
N SER A 154 -8.60 -11.80 -16.66
CA SER A 154 -8.85 -11.23 -15.34
C SER A 154 -9.53 -9.87 -15.43
N HIS A 155 -10.42 -9.57 -14.47
CA HIS A 155 -11.03 -8.25 -14.29
C HIS A 155 -10.14 -7.32 -13.43
N ALA A 156 -9.04 -7.83 -12.85
CA ALA A 156 -8.05 -7.02 -12.17
C ALA A 156 -7.34 -6.06 -13.16
N PRO A 157 -6.77 -4.94 -12.69
CA PRO A 157 -6.03 -4.01 -13.54
C PRO A 157 -4.92 -4.72 -14.32
N LYS A 158 -4.82 -4.48 -15.64
CA LYS A 158 -3.79 -5.09 -16.50
C LYS A 158 -2.39 -4.58 -16.18
N TYR A 159 -2.29 -3.31 -15.84
CA TYR A 159 -1.05 -2.60 -15.57
C TYR A 159 -1.14 -1.95 -14.20
N ILE A 160 -0.10 -2.09 -13.40
CA ILE A 160 0.04 -1.43 -12.11
C ILE A 160 1.44 -0.89 -11.92
N GLN A 161 1.57 0.17 -11.14
CA GLN A 161 2.84 0.75 -10.76
C GLN A 161 2.83 1.08 -9.27
N PHE A 162 3.84 0.59 -8.55
CA PHE A 162 4.06 0.94 -7.15
C PHE A 162 5.06 2.09 -7.03
N SER A 163 4.82 2.98 -6.09
CA SER A 163 5.77 3.96 -5.59
C SER A 163 5.64 4.06 -4.07
N ASP A 164 6.74 3.96 -3.35
CA ASP A 164 6.76 4.00 -1.89
C ASP A 164 7.96 4.78 -1.33
N HIS A 165 8.56 5.62 -2.18
CA HIS A 165 9.76 6.40 -1.87
C HIS A 165 11.03 5.56 -1.60
N ILE A 166 10.96 4.24 -1.79
CA ILE A 166 12.08 3.29 -1.65
C ILE A 166 12.61 2.97 -3.04
N ILE A 167 13.94 2.98 -3.21
CA ILE A 167 14.59 2.82 -4.52
C ILE A 167 15.40 1.53 -4.64
N ALA A 168 15.38 0.67 -3.63
CA ALA A 168 16.10 -0.60 -3.58
C ALA A 168 15.25 -1.66 -2.87
N PRO A 169 15.57 -2.97 -2.96
CA PRO A 169 14.82 -4.03 -2.31
C PRO A 169 14.68 -3.82 -0.80
N GLU A 170 13.46 -3.58 -0.36
CA GLU A 170 13.09 -3.37 1.04
C GLU A 170 11.58 -3.54 1.19
N LYS A 171 11.11 -4.01 2.35
CA LYS A 171 9.67 -4.08 2.67
C LYS A 171 9.07 -2.69 2.75
N ALA A 172 7.95 -2.50 2.05
CA ALA A 172 7.21 -1.25 2.08
C ALA A 172 6.50 -1.05 3.43
N GLY A 173 6.54 0.18 3.95
CA GLY A 173 5.72 0.61 5.09
C GLY A 173 4.36 1.17 4.67
N HIS A 174 4.30 1.76 3.49
CA HIS A 174 3.11 2.21 2.78
C HIS A 174 3.43 2.30 1.29
N PHE A 175 2.45 2.52 0.43
CA PHE A 175 2.70 2.74 -0.99
C PHE A 175 1.59 3.51 -1.69
N HIS A 176 1.95 4.13 -2.80
CA HIS A 176 1.03 4.65 -3.81
C HIS A 176 0.89 3.61 -4.91
N LEU A 177 -0.34 3.38 -5.39
CA LEU A 177 -0.62 2.43 -6.45
C LEU A 177 -1.34 3.09 -7.61
N TYR A 178 -0.74 3.03 -8.78
CA TYR A 178 -1.33 3.45 -10.04
C TYR A 178 -1.86 2.22 -10.77
N MET A 179 -3.11 2.26 -11.23
CA MET A 179 -3.81 1.11 -11.79
C MET A 179 -4.52 1.49 -13.08
N GLY A 180 -4.45 0.63 -14.10
CA GLY A 180 -5.14 0.87 -15.35
C GLY A 180 -5.11 -0.32 -16.32
N ASN A 181 -5.83 -0.16 -17.44
CA ASN A 181 -5.99 -1.20 -18.45
C ASN A 181 -5.48 -0.81 -19.83
N GLU A 182 -4.95 0.41 -19.99
CA GLU A 182 -4.52 0.93 -21.28
C GLU A 182 -3.07 0.56 -21.59
N SER A 183 -2.11 1.11 -20.84
CA SER A 183 -0.68 0.82 -20.96
C SER A 183 0.11 1.30 -19.73
N GLN A 184 1.35 0.83 -19.59
CA GLN A 184 2.29 1.36 -18.60
C GLN A 184 2.60 2.85 -18.85
N GLU A 185 2.74 3.24 -20.12
CA GLU A 185 3.02 4.63 -20.51
C GLU A 185 1.88 5.57 -20.11
N ALA A 186 0.62 5.13 -20.27
CA ALA A 186 -0.54 5.90 -19.82
C ALA A 186 -0.52 6.14 -18.30
N LEU A 187 -0.14 5.12 -17.51
CA LEU A 187 -0.01 5.26 -16.06
C LEU A 187 1.13 6.20 -15.65
N LEU A 188 2.23 6.25 -16.41
CA LEU A 188 3.35 7.16 -16.13
C LEU A 188 2.96 8.63 -16.26
N THR A 189 1.92 8.94 -17.02
CA THR A 189 1.39 10.32 -17.16
C THR A 189 0.39 10.68 -16.06
N GLN A 190 -0.04 9.73 -15.22
CA GLN A 190 -0.99 9.94 -14.14
C GLN A 190 -0.26 10.57 -12.94
N LEU A 191 -0.43 11.87 -12.75
CA LEU A 191 0.28 12.65 -11.73
C LEU A 191 -0.64 13.21 -10.64
N ASP A 192 -1.96 13.17 -10.85
CA ASP A 192 -2.94 13.84 -10.01
C ASP A 192 -3.69 12.90 -9.05
N ASN A 193 -3.61 11.59 -9.30
CA ASN A 193 -4.28 10.57 -8.51
C ASN A 193 -3.27 9.47 -8.17
N TRP A 194 -3.04 9.30 -6.88
CA TRP A 194 -2.10 8.33 -6.32
C TRP A 194 -2.73 7.64 -5.10
N PRO A 195 -3.72 6.75 -5.29
CA PRO A 195 -4.30 5.96 -4.21
C PRO A 195 -3.22 5.42 -3.29
N THR A 196 -3.39 5.62 -2.00
CA THR A 196 -2.35 5.34 -0.99
C THR A 196 -2.86 4.30 -0.02
N TYR A 197 -1.99 3.36 0.32
CA TYR A 197 -2.31 2.21 1.13
C TYR A 197 -1.32 2.07 2.29
N TYR A 198 -1.86 1.79 3.46
CA TYR A 198 -1.13 1.48 4.68
C TYR A 198 -1.46 0.06 5.17
N PRO A 199 -0.61 -0.58 6.00
CA PRO A 199 -0.92 -1.89 6.55
C PRO A 199 -2.31 -1.93 7.19
N TYR A 200 -3.08 -2.97 6.90
CA TYR A 200 -4.44 -3.15 7.42
C TYR A 200 -4.51 -3.17 8.95
N THR A 201 -3.41 -3.54 9.61
CA THR A 201 -3.29 -3.57 11.07
C THR A 201 -3.14 -2.20 11.72
N MET A 202 -2.84 -1.15 10.94
CA MET A 202 -2.71 0.21 11.48
C MET A 202 -4.09 0.84 11.69
N SER A 203 -4.26 1.47 12.84
CA SER A 203 -5.42 2.34 13.10
C SER A 203 -5.27 3.69 12.41
N GLY A 204 -6.35 4.45 12.28
CA GLY A 204 -6.29 5.84 11.79
C GLY A 204 -5.31 6.71 12.60
N LYS A 205 -5.20 6.49 13.91
CA LYS A 205 -4.23 7.19 14.77
C LYS A 205 -2.78 6.83 14.42
N ASP A 206 -2.52 5.55 14.13
CA ASP A 206 -1.18 5.11 13.74
C ASP A 206 -0.78 5.71 12.39
N ILE A 207 -1.73 5.76 11.43
CA ILE A 207 -1.52 6.37 10.12
C ILE A 207 -1.24 7.87 10.25
N VAL A 208 -2.01 8.60 11.07
CA VAL A 208 -1.77 10.01 11.35
C VAL A 208 -0.40 10.22 11.97
N HIS A 209 -0.03 9.38 12.96
CA HIS A 209 1.28 9.46 13.60
C HIS A 209 2.41 9.27 12.58
N GLU A 210 2.29 8.24 11.74
CA GLU A 210 3.25 7.95 10.68
C GLU A 210 3.40 9.15 9.72
N MET A 211 2.29 9.68 9.20
CA MET A 211 2.29 10.81 8.27
C MET A 211 2.84 12.12 8.85
N LEU A 212 2.78 12.30 10.16
CA LEU A 212 3.31 13.49 10.85
C LEU A 212 4.82 13.43 11.09
N HIS A 213 5.41 12.22 11.08
CA HIS A 213 6.81 11.98 11.42
C HIS A 213 7.66 11.53 10.22
N HIS A 214 7.05 11.46 9.06
CA HIS A 214 7.74 11.21 7.78
C HIS A 214 8.39 12.46 7.20
#